data_1e9a2554eed326e91b57ab31e1e11210
#
_entry.id   1e9a2554eed326e91b57ab31e1e11210
#
_cell.length_a   1.000
_cell.length_b   1.000
_cell.length_c   1.000
_cell.angle_alpha   90.00
_cell.angle_beta   90.00
_cell.angle_gamma   90.00
#
_symmetry.space_group_name_H-M   'P 1'
#
loop_
_entity.id
_entity.type
_entity.pdbx_description
1 polymer ?
#
loop_
_entity_poly.entity_id
_entity_poly.type
_entity_poly.pdbx_seq_one_letter_code
_entity_poly.pdbx_strand_id
1 'polypeptide(L)'
;MTRWALTLIGLLAALPAAAADDTLASLIQRGNRDAALEMIQSGADVNAAQGDGTTPLHWAVYQLDTELTEALLERGAEPDAVNRYGSSPLAEAVKTANAELVGMLLDAGADAEASNRDGQTALMLAARAGSADVTELLIRHGANVNARESWRGQTALMWAADARAPDVTKLLVEHGADVEARAIANDWPSQITSEPRAQYRPTGGLTPLLYAARAGCTGCARAILDGGADVNRPNPDGVTPLMIALDNYAFDTAALLLDRGANPGTWDWWGRTPLYVAVDVNTYTPRWPLSTPPSEASAIDIVRRLLDAGVDANPQLDMHRPARGGNEARFIDDTLTTGATPLLRAAITHDVDAMKSLIEHGARIDLPNVMGVTPLMGAAGMGVSPRDRRRDLGDDAQDRAMATLDLLLAAGADINARVTDIHSRTARIARISSMTEREGQTALYGAIKFGWTRVVEYLIEHGAKVDIVDALGKSPLDAATGNIGGRDNTVSEDIAEMLRNRRTR
;
A
#
# COMPACT_ATOMS: atom_id res chain seq x y z
N MET A 1 65.85 50.71 4.61
CA MET A 1 67.11 50.07 4.14
C MET A 1 66.80 48.64 3.82
N THR A 2 67.03 48.34 2.53
CA THR A 2 67.36 47.12 1.84
C THR A 2 66.55 45.83 2.02
N ARG A 3 65.74 45.61 1.06
CA ARG A 3 65.49 44.57 0.07
C ARG A 3 66.42 43.33 0.18
N TRP A 4 65.84 42.12 0.17
CA TRP A 4 66.23 41.01 -0.68
C TRP A 4 65.01 40.09 -0.90
N ALA A 5 64.54 40.06 -2.14
CA ALA A 5 63.59 39.10 -2.66
C ALA A 5 64.39 37.86 -3.13
N LEU A 6 63.98 36.67 -2.73
CA LEU A 6 64.47 35.44 -3.32
C LEU A 6 63.25 34.68 -3.94
N THR A 7 63.23 34.74 -5.25
CA THR A 7 62.36 34.01 -6.14
C THR A 7 62.78 32.53 -6.14
N LEU A 8 61.98 31.64 -5.56
CA LEU A 8 62.13 30.21 -5.78
C LEU A 8 61.15 29.81 -6.90
N ILE A 9 61.69 29.62 -8.09
CA ILE A 9 61.01 28.92 -9.20
C ILE A 9 61.09 27.45 -8.88
N GLY A 10 60.03 26.91 -8.32
CA GLY A 10 59.84 25.48 -8.16
C GLY A 10 59.39 24.87 -9.49
N LEU A 11 60.28 24.13 -10.13
CA LEU A 11 59.98 23.22 -11.22
C LEU A 11 58.99 22.15 -10.68
N LEU A 12 57.68 22.32 -10.90
CA LEU A 12 56.76 21.20 -10.82
C LEU A 12 57.08 20.30 -12.03
N ALA A 13 57.88 19.27 -11.79
CA ALA A 13 57.92 18.12 -12.68
C ALA A 13 56.50 17.50 -12.66
N ALA A 14 55.77 17.68 -13.74
CA ALA A 14 54.56 16.89 -14.02
C ALA A 14 55.02 15.42 -14.02
N LEU A 15 54.63 14.70 -12.97
CA LEU A 15 54.68 13.25 -13.00
C LEU A 15 53.81 12.86 -14.21
N PRO A 16 54.31 12.00 -15.12
CA PRO A 16 53.49 11.49 -16.17
C PRO A 16 52.30 10.79 -15.48
N ALA A 17 51.08 11.20 -15.82
CA ALA A 17 49.91 10.41 -15.50
C ALA A 17 50.28 8.98 -15.92
N ALA A 18 50.26 8.05 -14.97
CA ALA A 18 50.45 6.64 -15.29
C ALA A 18 49.55 6.36 -16.48
N ALA A 19 50.14 5.90 -17.58
CA ALA A 19 49.37 5.46 -18.73
C ALA A 19 48.38 4.45 -18.18
N ALA A 20 47.06 4.78 -18.22
CA ALA A 20 46.05 3.82 -17.88
C ALA A 20 46.34 2.63 -18.77
N ASP A 21 46.61 1.46 -18.17
CA ASP A 21 46.83 0.24 -18.93
C ASP A 21 45.70 0.10 -19.92
N ASP A 22 45.99 0.17 -21.22
CA ASP A 22 45.01 0.02 -22.28
C ASP A 22 44.66 -1.46 -22.41
N THR A 23 44.02 -1.99 -21.38
CA THR A 23 43.44 -3.33 -21.40
C THR A 23 42.20 -3.33 -22.27
N LEU A 24 41.86 -4.47 -22.88
CA LEU A 24 40.69 -4.62 -23.71
C LEU A 24 39.40 -4.15 -22.96
N ALA A 25 39.23 -4.58 -21.70
CA ALA A 25 38.11 -4.17 -20.87
C ALA A 25 38.06 -2.64 -20.65
N SER A 26 39.22 -1.98 -20.45
CA SER A 26 39.26 -0.52 -20.25
C SER A 26 39.05 0.27 -21.54
N LEU A 27 39.41 -0.24 -22.70
CA LEU A 27 39.08 0.35 -23.99
C LEU A 27 37.58 0.32 -24.23
N ILE A 28 36.95 -0.84 -24.02
CA ILE A 28 35.48 -0.98 -24.17
C ILE A 28 34.77 -0.07 -23.17
N GLN A 29 35.17 -0.08 -21.90
CA GLN A 29 34.58 0.77 -20.86
C GLN A 29 34.58 2.27 -21.26
N ARG A 30 35.64 2.72 -21.94
CA ARG A 30 35.75 4.11 -22.41
C ARG A 30 35.06 4.38 -23.76
N GLY A 31 34.44 3.38 -24.37
CA GLY A 31 33.79 3.50 -25.68
C GLY A 31 34.74 3.54 -26.86
N ASN A 32 36.02 3.13 -26.70
CA ASN A 32 37.03 3.06 -27.78
C ASN A 32 36.85 1.79 -28.61
N ARG A 33 35.69 1.71 -29.29
CA ARG A 33 35.22 0.52 -30.01
C ARG A 33 36.22 0.02 -31.05
N ASP A 34 36.69 0.91 -31.95
CA ASP A 34 37.60 0.53 -33.03
C ASP A 34 38.91 -0.06 -32.50
N ALA A 35 39.48 0.56 -31.48
CA ALA A 35 40.68 0.05 -30.85
C ALA A 35 40.44 -1.29 -30.14
N ALA A 36 39.28 -1.48 -29.54
CA ALA A 36 38.89 -2.75 -28.94
C ALA A 36 38.75 -3.87 -29.98
N LEU A 37 38.12 -3.62 -31.11
CA LEU A 37 38.01 -4.57 -32.22
C LEU A 37 39.35 -4.92 -32.80
N GLU A 38 40.25 -3.94 -32.98
CA GLU A 38 41.64 -4.18 -33.45
C GLU A 38 42.41 -5.07 -32.44
N MET A 39 42.26 -4.82 -31.13
CA MET A 39 42.88 -5.68 -30.11
C MET A 39 42.32 -7.11 -30.14
N ILE A 40 41.00 -7.30 -30.28
CA ILE A 40 40.38 -8.62 -30.41
C ILE A 40 40.92 -9.35 -31.66
N GLN A 41 41.01 -8.66 -32.79
CA GLN A 41 41.57 -9.22 -34.03
C GLN A 41 43.03 -9.63 -33.88
N SER A 42 43.80 -8.85 -33.12
CA SER A 42 45.21 -9.11 -32.83
C SER A 42 45.48 -10.25 -31.85
N GLY A 43 44.39 -10.87 -31.31
CA GLY A 43 44.49 -12.02 -30.42
C GLY A 43 44.64 -11.66 -28.92
N ALA A 44 44.17 -10.50 -28.51
CA ALA A 44 44.12 -10.14 -27.11
C ALA A 44 43.27 -11.17 -26.29
N ASP A 45 43.60 -11.35 -25.03
CA ASP A 45 42.82 -12.19 -24.13
C ASP A 45 41.44 -11.54 -23.86
N VAL A 46 40.38 -12.13 -24.43
CA VAL A 46 38.99 -11.63 -24.34
C VAL A 46 38.40 -11.87 -22.95
N ASN A 47 39.05 -12.68 -22.11
CA ASN A 47 38.62 -13.00 -20.75
C ASN A 47 39.41 -12.23 -19.67
N ALA A 48 40.35 -11.37 -20.07
CA ALA A 48 41.14 -10.57 -19.13
C ALA A 48 40.27 -9.61 -18.33
N ALA A 49 39.90 -10.00 -17.10
CA ALA A 49 39.04 -9.24 -16.23
C ALA A 49 39.73 -8.08 -15.53
N GLN A 50 39.02 -7.01 -15.25
CA GLN A 50 39.46 -5.91 -14.38
C GLN A 50 39.56 -6.38 -12.92
N GLY A 51 40.12 -5.53 -12.05
CA GLY A 51 40.34 -5.87 -10.65
C GLY A 51 39.08 -6.24 -9.84
N ASP A 52 37.89 -5.90 -10.32
CA ASP A 52 36.61 -6.27 -9.74
C ASP A 52 35.95 -7.51 -10.41
N GLY A 53 36.67 -8.14 -11.36
CA GLY A 53 36.17 -9.30 -12.10
C GLY A 53 35.30 -8.94 -13.31
N THR A 54 35.15 -7.65 -13.64
CA THR A 54 34.42 -7.22 -14.84
C THR A 54 35.21 -7.53 -16.09
N THR A 55 34.68 -8.35 -16.99
CA THR A 55 35.31 -8.77 -18.24
C THR A 55 34.99 -7.81 -19.40
N PRO A 56 35.75 -7.88 -20.52
CA PRO A 56 35.39 -7.17 -21.74
C PRO A 56 33.94 -7.40 -22.19
N LEU A 57 33.44 -8.63 -22.06
CA LEU A 57 32.07 -9.00 -22.41
C LEU A 57 31.03 -8.27 -21.55
N HIS A 58 31.24 -8.10 -20.25
CA HIS A 58 30.38 -7.30 -19.40
C HIS A 58 30.20 -5.86 -19.94
N TRP A 59 31.33 -5.23 -20.34
CA TRP A 59 31.31 -3.87 -20.85
C TRP A 59 30.65 -3.75 -22.21
N ALA A 60 30.91 -4.70 -23.13
CA ALA A 60 30.25 -4.71 -24.45
C ALA A 60 28.72 -4.82 -24.32
N VAL A 61 28.26 -5.73 -23.46
CA VAL A 61 26.83 -5.90 -23.15
C VAL A 61 26.25 -4.66 -22.46
N TYR A 62 26.95 -4.10 -21.49
CA TYR A 62 26.52 -2.87 -20.80
C TYR A 62 26.34 -1.69 -21.76
N GLN A 63 27.19 -1.59 -22.78
CA GLN A 63 27.13 -0.56 -23.82
C GLN A 63 26.13 -0.88 -24.94
N LEU A 64 25.48 -2.05 -24.89
CA LEU A 64 24.57 -2.53 -25.92
C LEU A 64 25.23 -2.65 -27.31
N ASP A 65 26.52 -2.94 -27.36
CA ASP A 65 27.27 -3.11 -28.60
C ASP A 65 27.22 -4.57 -29.05
N THR A 66 26.27 -4.87 -29.93
CA THR A 66 26.03 -6.23 -30.45
C THR A 66 27.23 -6.76 -31.24
N GLU A 67 27.84 -5.93 -32.11
CA GLU A 67 29.00 -6.34 -32.93
C GLU A 67 30.20 -6.64 -32.06
N LEU A 68 30.49 -5.83 -31.05
CA LEU A 68 31.57 -6.07 -30.12
C LEU A 68 31.31 -7.31 -29.25
N THR A 69 30.03 -7.52 -28.84
CA THR A 69 29.61 -8.71 -28.09
C THR A 69 29.84 -9.96 -28.96
N GLU A 70 29.40 -9.95 -30.23
CA GLU A 70 29.62 -11.04 -31.19
C GLU A 70 31.11 -11.37 -31.35
N ALA A 71 31.90 -10.34 -31.63
CA ALA A 71 33.36 -10.51 -31.82
C ALA A 71 34.07 -11.10 -30.57
N LEU A 72 33.62 -10.75 -29.36
CA LEU A 72 34.13 -11.32 -28.12
C LEU A 72 33.69 -12.79 -27.96
N LEU A 73 32.44 -13.11 -28.21
CA LEU A 73 31.90 -14.47 -28.11
C LEU A 73 32.55 -15.41 -29.14
N GLU A 74 32.72 -14.98 -30.38
CA GLU A 74 33.43 -15.74 -31.43
C GLU A 74 34.87 -16.09 -31.05
N ARG A 75 35.51 -15.26 -30.21
CA ARG A 75 36.89 -15.49 -29.70
C ARG A 75 36.91 -16.23 -28.38
N GLY A 76 35.77 -16.75 -27.90
CA GLY A 76 35.68 -17.58 -26.69
C GLY A 76 35.62 -16.75 -25.40
N ALA A 77 34.97 -15.58 -25.43
CA ALA A 77 34.62 -14.89 -24.20
C ALA A 77 33.64 -15.72 -23.37
N GLU A 78 33.93 -15.85 -22.06
CA GLU A 78 33.11 -16.62 -21.13
C GLU A 78 31.77 -15.90 -20.85
N PRO A 79 30.61 -16.43 -21.29
CA PRO A 79 29.31 -15.75 -21.14
C PRO A 79 28.82 -15.76 -19.69
N ASP A 80 29.32 -16.68 -18.84
CA ASP A 80 28.93 -16.86 -17.43
C ASP A 80 29.90 -16.24 -16.43
N ALA A 81 30.86 -15.45 -16.89
CA ALA A 81 31.79 -14.76 -16.01
C ALA A 81 31.01 -13.88 -15.01
N VAL A 82 31.32 -14.00 -13.70
CA VAL A 82 30.64 -13.23 -12.64
C VAL A 82 31.62 -12.27 -11.97
N ASN A 83 31.25 -10.99 -11.93
CA ASN A 83 32.07 -9.98 -11.26
C ASN A 83 31.84 -9.98 -9.72
N ARG A 84 32.57 -9.14 -8.98
CA ARG A 84 32.47 -9.03 -7.51
C ARG A 84 31.08 -8.61 -7.02
N TYR A 85 30.29 -7.97 -7.89
CA TYR A 85 28.92 -7.54 -7.61
C TYR A 85 27.90 -8.66 -7.84
N GLY A 86 28.35 -9.83 -8.29
CA GLY A 86 27.50 -10.97 -8.59
C GLY A 86 26.71 -10.80 -9.91
N SER A 87 27.17 -9.91 -10.79
CA SER A 87 26.54 -9.72 -12.11
C SER A 87 27.28 -10.50 -13.19
N SER A 88 26.54 -11.12 -14.09
CA SER A 88 27.01 -11.76 -15.32
C SER A 88 26.61 -10.93 -16.54
N PRO A 89 27.28 -11.13 -17.71
CA PRO A 89 26.84 -10.52 -18.96
C PRO A 89 25.36 -10.77 -19.27
N LEU A 90 24.87 -11.99 -19.06
CA LEU A 90 23.46 -12.32 -19.25
C LEU A 90 22.56 -11.50 -18.33
N ALA A 91 22.89 -11.36 -17.04
CA ALA A 91 22.11 -10.54 -16.12
C ALA A 91 22.06 -9.06 -16.51
N GLU A 92 23.15 -8.52 -17.07
CA GLU A 92 23.18 -7.13 -17.57
C GLU A 92 22.33 -6.97 -18.84
N ALA A 93 22.41 -7.91 -19.79
CA ALA A 93 21.57 -7.90 -21.01
C ALA A 93 20.06 -7.95 -20.68
N VAL A 94 19.70 -8.80 -19.72
CA VAL A 94 18.31 -8.95 -19.27
C VAL A 94 17.77 -7.68 -18.61
N LYS A 95 18.58 -6.97 -17.80
CA LYS A 95 18.16 -5.70 -17.17
C LYS A 95 17.82 -4.61 -18.19
N THR A 96 18.47 -4.64 -19.36
CA THR A 96 18.21 -3.69 -20.46
C THR A 96 17.07 -4.13 -21.37
N ALA A 97 16.52 -5.33 -21.14
CA ALA A 97 15.48 -5.96 -21.97
C ALA A 97 15.90 -6.11 -23.46
N ASN A 98 17.19 -6.24 -23.74
CA ASN A 98 17.70 -6.41 -25.09
C ASN A 98 17.69 -7.88 -25.51
N ALA A 99 16.65 -8.28 -26.23
CA ALA A 99 16.45 -9.67 -26.65
C ALA A 99 17.56 -10.18 -27.59
N GLU A 100 18.17 -9.32 -28.41
CA GLU A 100 19.26 -9.69 -29.31
C GLU A 100 20.50 -10.10 -28.52
N LEU A 101 20.96 -9.25 -27.58
CA LEU A 101 22.09 -9.57 -26.73
C LEU A 101 21.84 -10.79 -25.83
N VAL A 102 20.62 -10.92 -25.30
CA VAL A 102 20.23 -12.11 -24.52
C VAL A 102 20.30 -13.37 -25.38
N GLY A 103 19.79 -13.33 -26.61
CA GLY A 103 19.86 -14.45 -27.54
C GLY A 103 21.28 -14.85 -27.85
N MET A 104 22.15 -13.88 -28.21
CA MET A 104 23.58 -14.11 -28.48
C MET A 104 24.31 -14.79 -27.31
N LEU A 105 24.05 -14.34 -26.09
CA LEU A 105 24.69 -14.91 -24.89
C LEU A 105 24.20 -16.35 -24.61
N LEU A 106 22.89 -16.59 -24.74
CA LEU A 106 22.30 -17.91 -24.56
C LEU A 106 22.76 -18.89 -25.63
N ASP A 107 22.83 -18.47 -26.89
CA ASP A 107 23.35 -19.27 -28.02
C ASP A 107 24.85 -19.59 -27.85
N ALA A 108 25.59 -18.69 -27.20
CA ALA A 108 27.00 -18.91 -26.83
C ALA A 108 27.14 -19.81 -25.57
N GLY A 109 26.06 -20.29 -24.99
CA GLY A 109 26.04 -21.25 -23.87
C GLY A 109 25.95 -20.61 -22.48
N ALA A 110 25.51 -19.35 -22.37
CA ALA A 110 25.20 -18.77 -21.06
C ALA A 110 24.14 -19.60 -20.32
N ASP A 111 24.34 -19.81 -19.01
CA ASP A 111 23.42 -20.55 -18.17
C ASP A 111 22.16 -19.74 -17.88
N ALA A 112 21.03 -20.11 -18.50
CA ALA A 112 19.74 -19.48 -18.28
C ALA A 112 19.22 -19.61 -16.83
N GLU A 113 19.76 -20.60 -16.06
CA GLU A 113 19.43 -20.82 -14.64
C GLU A 113 20.39 -20.12 -13.69
N ALA A 114 21.47 -19.48 -14.19
CA ALA A 114 22.40 -18.77 -13.34
C ALA A 114 21.68 -17.78 -12.46
N SER A 115 22.04 -17.80 -11.17
CA SER A 115 21.46 -16.89 -10.16
C SER A 115 22.54 -16.13 -9.42
N ASN A 116 22.20 -14.95 -8.94
CA ASN A 116 23.06 -14.23 -8.05
C ASN A 116 23.08 -14.86 -6.63
N ARG A 117 23.81 -14.24 -5.69
CA ARG A 117 23.95 -14.73 -4.30
C ARG A 117 22.63 -14.81 -3.53
N ASP A 118 21.62 -14.04 -3.95
CA ASP A 118 20.28 -14.02 -3.35
C ASP A 118 19.33 -15.00 -4.04
N GLY A 119 19.83 -15.81 -4.99
CA GLY A 119 19.02 -16.76 -5.77
C GLY A 119 18.14 -16.11 -6.85
N GLN A 120 18.38 -14.83 -7.18
CA GLN A 120 17.63 -14.16 -8.24
C GLN A 120 18.16 -14.62 -9.60
N THR A 121 17.27 -15.20 -10.42
CA THR A 121 17.57 -15.70 -11.75
C THR A 121 17.38 -14.65 -12.83
N ALA A 122 17.97 -14.91 -14.01
CA ALA A 122 17.73 -14.08 -15.21
C ALA A 122 16.23 -13.95 -15.53
N LEU A 123 15.46 -15.04 -15.38
CA LEU A 123 14.03 -15.05 -15.62
C LEU A 123 13.25 -14.12 -14.66
N MET A 124 13.67 -14.04 -13.40
CA MET A 124 13.07 -13.07 -12.44
C MET A 124 13.36 -11.62 -12.85
N LEU A 125 14.58 -11.34 -13.32
CA LEU A 125 14.95 -10.02 -13.81
C LEU A 125 14.16 -9.63 -15.07
N ALA A 126 13.99 -10.56 -16.04
CA ALA A 126 13.17 -10.37 -17.23
C ALA A 126 11.70 -10.11 -16.88
N ALA A 127 11.17 -10.87 -15.92
CA ALA A 127 9.81 -10.72 -15.42
C ALA A 127 9.58 -9.34 -14.81
N ARG A 128 10.52 -8.84 -14.01
CA ARG A 128 10.46 -7.49 -13.43
C ARG A 128 10.63 -6.39 -14.48
N ALA A 129 11.42 -6.64 -15.52
CA ALA A 129 11.58 -5.70 -16.64
C ALA A 129 10.34 -5.67 -17.56
N GLY A 130 9.46 -6.66 -17.45
CA GLY A 130 8.27 -6.76 -18.30
C GLY A 130 8.55 -7.16 -19.76
N SER A 131 9.70 -7.78 -20.03
CA SER A 131 10.10 -8.14 -21.38
C SER A 131 9.63 -9.56 -21.74
N ALA A 132 8.57 -9.67 -22.53
CA ALA A 132 8.05 -10.94 -22.99
C ALA A 132 9.05 -11.69 -23.88
N ASP A 133 9.72 -10.99 -24.79
CA ASP A 133 10.69 -11.60 -25.73
C ASP A 133 11.87 -12.21 -24.96
N VAL A 134 12.44 -11.50 -23.99
CA VAL A 134 13.53 -12.00 -23.14
C VAL A 134 13.06 -13.15 -22.27
N THR A 135 11.85 -13.08 -21.73
CA THR A 135 11.25 -14.16 -20.92
C THR A 135 11.10 -15.42 -21.76
N GLU A 136 10.59 -15.32 -22.97
CA GLU A 136 10.43 -16.44 -23.90
C GLU A 136 11.78 -17.08 -24.28
N LEU A 137 12.80 -16.26 -24.56
CA LEU A 137 14.16 -16.74 -24.85
C LEU A 137 14.73 -17.53 -23.68
N LEU A 138 14.65 -17.01 -22.47
CA LEU A 138 15.15 -17.70 -21.28
C LEU A 138 14.45 -19.04 -21.03
N ILE A 139 13.10 -19.08 -21.18
CA ILE A 139 12.33 -20.31 -21.01
C ILE A 139 12.72 -21.35 -22.08
N ARG A 140 12.89 -20.96 -23.35
CA ARG A 140 13.33 -21.88 -24.43
C ARG A 140 14.72 -22.45 -24.15
N HIS A 141 15.59 -21.70 -23.50
CA HIS A 141 16.94 -22.14 -23.11
C HIS A 141 16.96 -22.84 -21.74
N GLY A 142 15.81 -23.25 -21.22
CA GLY A 142 15.68 -24.13 -20.06
C GLY A 142 15.58 -23.43 -18.70
N ALA A 143 15.34 -22.11 -18.64
CA ALA A 143 15.17 -21.43 -17.38
C ALA A 143 14.00 -22.02 -16.58
N ASN A 144 14.21 -22.33 -15.31
CA ASN A 144 13.19 -22.88 -14.42
C ASN A 144 12.16 -21.81 -14.04
N VAL A 145 10.96 -21.95 -14.57
CA VAL A 145 9.84 -21.02 -14.37
C VAL A 145 9.45 -20.89 -12.89
N ASN A 146 9.70 -21.94 -12.10
CA ASN A 146 9.33 -22.03 -10.69
C ASN A 146 10.51 -21.82 -9.73
N ALA A 147 11.66 -21.36 -10.21
CA ALA A 147 12.79 -20.99 -9.36
C ALA A 147 12.36 -19.95 -8.31
N ARG A 148 12.97 -20.04 -7.11
CA ARG A 148 12.66 -19.15 -5.98
C ARG A 148 13.92 -18.47 -5.50
N GLU A 149 13.86 -17.13 -5.34
CA GLU A 149 14.95 -16.41 -4.68
C GLU A 149 14.95 -16.70 -3.16
N SER A 150 16.13 -16.52 -2.52
CA SER A 150 16.37 -17.00 -1.15
C SER A 150 15.83 -16.09 -0.05
N TRP A 151 15.60 -14.80 -0.34
CA TRP A 151 15.23 -13.82 0.68
C TRP A 151 13.74 -13.83 1.03
N ARG A 152 12.88 -13.83 0.02
CA ARG A 152 11.42 -13.83 0.17
C ARG A 152 10.74 -15.03 -0.44
N GLY A 153 11.48 -15.94 -1.07
CA GLY A 153 10.94 -17.11 -1.76
C GLY A 153 10.04 -16.73 -2.94
N GLN A 154 10.27 -15.58 -3.56
CA GLN A 154 9.48 -15.11 -4.68
C GLN A 154 9.87 -15.84 -5.97
N THR A 155 8.90 -15.99 -6.87
CA THR A 155 9.07 -16.56 -8.21
C THR A 155 9.02 -15.48 -9.28
N ALA A 156 9.44 -15.82 -10.52
CA ALA A 156 9.31 -14.92 -11.67
C ALA A 156 7.86 -14.45 -11.88
N LEU A 157 6.87 -15.33 -11.66
CA LEU A 157 5.44 -14.97 -11.77
C LEU A 157 5.03 -13.89 -10.75
N MET A 158 5.53 -13.96 -9.52
CA MET A 158 5.28 -12.92 -8.51
C MET A 158 5.91 -11.58 -8.90
N TRP A 159 7.10 -11.63 -9.49
CA TRP A 159 7.81 -10.42 -9.95
C TRP A 159 7.11 -9.78 -11.15
N ALA A 160 6.62 -10.58 -12.12
CA ALA A 160 5.82 -10.10 -13.25
C ALA A 160 4.52 -9.44 -12.77
N ALA A 161 3.82 -10.06 -11.82
CA ALA A 161 2.58 -9.56 -11.25
C ALA A 161 2.78 -8.21 -10.52
N ASP A 162 3.84 -8.10 -9.70
CA ASP A 162 4.18 -6.87 -8.97
C ASP A 162 4.65 -5.74 -9.90
N ALA A 163 5.37 -6.11 -10.97
CA ALA A 163 5.83 -5.18 -12.00
C ALA A 163 4.72 -4.75 -12.99
N ARG A 164 3.52 -5.30 -12.87
CA ARG A 164 2.39 -5.05 -13.79
C ARG A 164 2.72 -5.40 -15.24
N ALA A 165 3.27 -6.59 -15.45
CA ALA A 165 3.65 -7.12 -16.76
C ALA A 165 2.66 -8.22 -17.20
N PRO A 166 1.47 -7.90 -17.75
CA PRO A 166 0.43 -8.88 -18.06
C PRO A 166 0.87 -9.89 -19.11
N ASP A 167 1.62 -9.47 -20.14
CA ASP A 167 2.08 -10.37 -21.20
C ASP A 167 3.09 -11.38 -20.67
N VAL A 168 4.03 -10.94 -19.84
CA VAL A 168 4.98 -11.83 -19.15
C VAL A 168 4.26 -12.76 -18.18
N THR A 169 3.29 -12.23 -17.43
CA THR A 169 2.47 -13.02 -16.50
C THR A 169 1.76 -14.15 -17.24
N LYS A 170 1.12 -13.84 -18.37
CA LYS A 170 0.44 -14.81 -19.23
C LYS A 170 1.42 -15.86 -19.75
N LEU A 171 2.56 -15.42 -20.29
CA LEU A 171 3.60 -16.32 -20.80
C LEU A 171 4.11 -17.28 -19.73
N LEU A 172 4.41 -16.80 -18.53
CA LEU A 172 4.86 -17.64 -17.42
C LEU A 172 3.79 -18.68 -17.02
N VAL A 173 2.51 -18.29 -16.99
CA VAL A 173 1.40 -19.21 -16.69
C VAL A 173 1.29 -20.28 -17.78
N GLU A 174 1.36 -19.92 -19.06
CA GLU A 174 1.33 -20.85 -20.18
C GLU A 174 2.46 -21.86 -20.17
N HIS A 175 3.62 -21.47 -19.58
CA HIS A 175 4.78 -22.36 -19.41
C HIS A 175 4.83 -23.06 -18.02
N GLY A 176 3.71 -23.13 -17.31
CA GLY A 176 3.58 -23.92 -16.10
C GLY A 176 4.11 -23.28 -14.82
N ALA A 177 4.11 -21.95 -14.74
CA ALA A 177 4.37 -21.26 -13.48
C ALA A 177 3.32 -21.65 -12.43
N ASP A 178 3.77 -21.95 -11.20
CA ASP A 178 2.91 -22.28 -10.07
C ASP A 178 2.13 -21.04 -9.63
N VAL A 179 0.87 -20.94 -10.07
CA VAL A 179 -0.04 -19.84 -9.73
C VAL A 179 -0.41 -19.79 -8.24
N GLU A 180 -0.17 -20.90 -7.53
CA GLU A 180 -0.43 -21.06 -6.10
C GLU A 180 0.83 -20.93 -5.23
N ALA A 181 1.98 -20.68 -5.83
CA ALA A 181 3.22 -20.46 -5.10
C ALA A 181 3.03 -19.40 -4.00
N ARG A 182 3.64 -19.60 -2.83
CA ARG A 182 3.64 -18.63 -1.76
C ARG A 182 5.04 -18.08 -1.51
N ALA A 183 5.16 -16.76 -1.40
CA ALA A 183 6.32 -16.12 -0.83
C ALA A 183 6.49 -16.52 0.65
N ILE A 184 7.67 -16.33 1.22
CA ILE A 184 7.93 -16.63 2.63
C ILE A 184 7.04 -15.73 3.50
N ALA A 185 6.35 -16.33 4.45
CA ALA A 185 5.69 -15.62 5.51
C ALA A 185 6.74 -15.20 6.56
N ASN A 186 6.78 -13.92 6.89
CA ASN A 186 7.68 -13.41 7.91
C ASN A 186 7.08 -13.73 9.30
N ASP A 187 7.77 -14.54 10.04
CA ASP A 187 7.45 -14.89 11.42
C ASP A 187 8.29 -14.00 12.36
N TRP A 188 7.91 -12.75 12.47
CA TRP A 188 8.66 -11.79 13.29
C TRP A 188 8.07 -11.77 14.70
N PRO A 189 8.87 -12.06 15.75
CA PRO A 189 8.37 -12.24 17.12
C PRO A 189 7.80 -10.98 17.78
N SER A 190 7.97 -9.81 17.19
CA SER A 190 7.36 -8.58 17.68
C SER A 190 7.11 -7.61 16.53
N GLN A 191 5.91 -7.63 15.96
CA GLN A 191 5.50 -6.54 15.10
C GLN A 191 4.91 -5.43 15.94
N ILE A 192 5.51 -4.23 15.83
CA ILE A 192 4.84 -3.01 16.27
C ILE A 192 3.71 -2.78 15.29
N THR A 193 2.54 -3.31 15.62
CA THR A 193 1.32 -2.96 14.91
C THR A 193 0.86 -1.59 15.40
N SER A 194 0.03 -0.92 14.64
CA SER A 194 -0.67 0.30 15.07
C SER A 194 -1.70 0.04 16.19
N GLU A 195 -1.82 -1.20 16.61
CA GLU A 195 -2.67 -1.67 17.69
C GLU A 195 -2.16 -1.18 19.04
N PRO A 196 -3.04 -0.99 20.06
CA PRO A 196 -2.63 -0.62 21.41
C PRO A 196 -1.73 -1.67 22.07
N ARG A 197 -1.61 -2.84 21.48
CA ARG A 197 -0.77 -3.96 21.93
C ARG A 197 0.07 -4.48 20.79
N ALA A 198 1.31 -4.83 21.10
CA ALA A 198 2.12 -5.63 20.19
C ALA A 198 1.43 -6.98 20.00
N GLN A 199 1.06 -7.29 18.77
CA GLN A 199 0.47 -8.57 18.39
C GLN A 199 1.46 -9.32 17.53
N TYR A 200 1.62 -10.58 17.85
CA TYR A 200 2.34 -11.52 17.03
C TYR A 200 1.41 -11.99 15.90
N ARG A 201 1.79 -11.72 14.66
CA ARG A 201 1.08 -12.24 13.50
C ARG A 201 2.06 -12.53 12.36
N PRO A 202 1.87 -13.60 11.62
CA PRO A 202 2.63 -13.85 10.40
C PRO A 202 2.23 -12.82 9.35
N THR A 203 3.23 -12.23 8.70
CA THR A 203 3.03 -11.30 7.56
C THR A 203 3.73 -11.84 6.32
N GLY A 204 3.40 -11.31 5.15
CA GLY A 204 3.94 -11.82 3.90
C GLY A 204 3.12 -13.00 3.37
N GLY A 205 3.76 -14.04 2.88
CA GLY A 205 3.09 -15.23 2.36
C GLY A 205 2.18 -14.96 1.16
N LEU A 206 2.46 -13.92 0.37
CA LEU A 206 1.62 -13.53 -0.76
C LEU A 206 1.75 -14.55 -1.91
N THR A 207 0.62 -14.84 -2.56
CA THR A 207 0.55 -15.58 -3.81
C THR A 207 0.71 -14.62 -5.02
N PRO A 208 0.96 -15.14 -6.25
CA PRO A 208 0.99 -14.32 -7.45
C PRO A 208 -0.27 -13.46 -7.61
N LEU A 209 -1.46 -14.02 -7.31
CA LEU A 209 -2.72 -13.27 -7.38
C LEU A 209 -2.78 -12.12 -6.37
N LEU A 210 -2.27 -12.32 -5.15
CA LEU A 210 -2.18 -11.26 -4.14
C LEU A 210 -1.20 -10.15 -4.56
N TYR A 211 -0.09 -10.50 -5.26
CA TYR A 211 0.80 -9.50 -5.86
C TYR A 211 0.11 -8.71 -6.96
N ALA A 212 -0.60 -9.38 -7.89
CA ALA A 212 -1.36 -8.73 -8.96
C ALA A 212 -2.44 -7.78 -8.40
N ALA A 213 -3.18 -8.23 -7.38
CA ALA A 213 -4.22 -7.45 -6.71
C ALA A 213 -3.64 -6.21 -6.02
N ARG A 214 -2.50 -6.35 -5.33
CA ARG A 214 -1.79 -5.24 -4.67
C ARG A 214 -1.28 -4.22 -5.66
N ALA A 215 -0.73 -4.69 -6.79
CA ALA A 215 -0.19 -3.83 -7.84
C ALA A 215 -1.28 -3.18 -8.70
N GLY A 216 -2.54 -3.63 -8.61
CA GLY A 216 -3.62 -3.19 -9.47
C GLY A 216 -3.45 -3.64 -10.94
N CYS A 217 -2.78 -4.78 -11.16
CA CYS A 217 -2.61 -5.34 -12.48
C CYS A 217 -3.80 -6.25 -12.85
N THR A 218 -4.85 -5.68 -13.39
CA THR A 218 -6.06 -6.43 -13.79
C THR A 218 -5.74 -7.49 -14.86
N GLY A 219 -4.85 -7.20 -15.80
CA GLY A 219 -4.40 -8.14 -16.82
C GLY A 219 -3.62 -9.33 -16.22
N CYS A 220 -2.73 -9.06 -15.24
CA CYS A 220 -2.00 -10.11 -14.52
C CYS A 220 -2.96 -10.98 -13.70
N ALA A 221 -3.89 -10.36 -12.97
CA ALA A 221 -4.88 -11.10 -12.18
C ALA A 221 -5.73 -12.01 -13.07
N ARG A 222 -6.14 -11.55 -14.25
CA ARG A 222 -6.87 -12.35 -15.24
C ARG A 222 -6.05 -13.56 -15.69
N ALA A 223 -4.80 -13.35 -16.10
CA ALA A 223 -3.94 -14.44 -16.57
C ALA A 223 -3.69 -15.50 -15.47
N ILE A 224 -3.47 -15.05 -14.23
CA ILE A 224 -3.26 -15.96 -13.08
C ILE A 224 -4.53 -16.75 -12.76
N LEU A 225 -5.72 -16.13 -12.82
CA LEU A 225 -7.01 -16.79 -12.61
C LEU A 225 -7.34 -17.77 -13.75
N ASP A 226 -7.02 -17.42 -15.01
CA ASP A 226 -7.17 -18.29 -16.16
C ASP A 226 -6.24 -19.53 -16.05
N GLY A 227 -5.11 -19.38 -15.34
CA GLY A 227 -4.20 -20.47 -14.97
C GLY A 227 -4.69 -21.33 -13.79
N GLY A 228 -5.87 -21.06 -13.24
CA GLY A 228 -6.50 -21.88 -12.21
C GLY A 228 -6.20 -21.49 -10.76
N ALA A 229 -5.69 -20.27 -10.51
CA ALA A 229 -5.47 -19.79 -9.15
C ALA A 229 -6.80 -19.68 -8.36
N ASP A 230 -6.76 -20.02 -7.07
CA ASP A 230 -7.88 -19.82 -6.15
C ASP A 230 -8.08 -18.32 -5.88
N VAL A 231 -9.20 -17.78 -6.39
CA VAL A 231 -9.59 -16.38 -6.25
C VAL A 231 -9.73 -15.93 -4.80
N ASN A 232 -9.96 -16.88 -3.88
CA ASN A 232 -10.22 -16.64 -2.47
C ASN A 232 -9.03 -16.91 -1.56
N ARG A 233 -7.90 -17.35 -2.08
CA ARG A 233 -6.75 -17.75 -1.26
C ARG A 233 -6.13 -16.57 -0.52
N PRO A 234 -6.28 -16.50 0.83
CA PRO A 234 -5.80 -15.36 1.60
C PRO A 234 -4.31 -15.45 1.91
N ASN A 235 -3.74 -14.32 2.31
CA ASN A 235 -2.46 -14.32 3.01
C ASN A 235 -2.60 -14.85 4.46
N PRO A 236 -1.53 -14.99 5.24
CA PRO A 236 -1.59 -15.45 6.62
C PRO A 236 -2.45 -14.58 7.57
N ASP A 237 -2.69 -13.31 7.25
CA ASP A 237 -3.57 -12.41 8.01
C ASP A 237 -5.06 -12.55 7.64
N GLY A 238 -5.41 -13.48 6.76
CA GLY A 238 -6.78 -13.64 6.25
C GLY A 238 -7.17 -12.63 5.16
N VAL A 239 -6.24 -11.78 4.70
CA VAL A 239 -6.52 -10.78 3.67
C VAL A 239 -6.59 -11.47 2.31
N THR A 240 -7.77 -11.44 1.68
CA THR A 240 -8.02 -12.04 0.36
C THR A 240 -7.53 -11.14 -0.78
N PRO A 241 -7.40 -11.66 -2.02
CA PRO A 241 -7.09 -10.85 -3.19
C PRO A 241 -8.07 -9.67 -3.37
N LEU A 242 -9.38 -9.90 -3.13
CA LEU A 242 -10.38 -8.84 -3.20
C LEU A 242 -10.10 -7.72 -2.18
N MET A 243 -9.80 -8.06 -0.94
CA MET A 243 -9.51 -7.07 0.11
C MET A 243 -8.21 -6.31 -0.18
N ILE A 244 -7.17 -7.01 -0.66
CA ILE A 244 -5.89 -6.35 -1.03
C ILE A 244 -6.08 -5.39 -2.20
N ALA A 245 -6.89 -5.75 -3.22
CA ALA A 245 -7.21 -4.87 -4.33
C ALA A 245 -7.90 -3.59 -3.83
N LEU A 246 -8.90 -3.72 -2.95
CA LEU A 246 -9.61 -2.59 -2.35
C LEU A 246 -8.69 -1.71 -1.50
N ASP A 247 -7.86 -2.32 -0.65
CA ASP A 247 -6.88 -1.61 0.19
C ASP A 247 -5.88 -0.79 -0.63
N ASN A 248 -5.62 -1.18 -1.88
CA ASN A 248 -4.72 -0.48 -2.79
C ASN A 248 -5.43 0.31 -3.89
N TYR A 249 -6.74 0.54 -3.77
CA TYR A 249 -7.54 1.33 -4.72
C TYR A 249 -7.58 0.75 -6.15
N ALA A 250 -7.34 -0.55 -6.29
CA ALA A 250 -7.37 -1.27 -7.56
C ALA A 250 -8.79 -1.78 -7.86
N PHE A 251 -9.73 -0.85 -8.08
CA PHE A 251 -11.16 -1.18 -8.15
C PHE A 251 -11.51 -2.00 -9.39
N ASP A 252 -10.83 -1.82 -10.54
CA ASP A 252 -11.03 -2.67 -11.71
C ASP A 252 -10.59 -4.11 -11.46
N THR A 253 -9.48 -4.27 -10.70
CA THR A 253 -9.04 -5.60 -10.26
C THR A 253 -10.04 -6.20 -9.26
N ALA A 254 -10.56 -5.40 -8.32
CA ALA A 254 -11.60 -5.85 -7.39
C ALA A 254 -12.89 -6.28 -8.14
N ALA A 255 -13.29 -5.53 -9.17
CA ALA A 255 -14.41 -5.88 -10.02
C ALA A 255 -14.18 -7.20 -10.75
N LEU A 256 -13.00 -7.39 -11.36
CA LEU A 256 -12.62 -8.66 -11.99
C LEU A 256 -12.67 -9.83 -11.00
N LEU A 257 -12.15 -9.66 -9.78
CA LEU A 257 -12.16 -10.71 -8.76
C LEU A 257 -13.59 -11.12 -8.38
N LEU A 258 -14.49 -10.16 -8.23
CA LEU A 258 -15.92 -10.43 -8.01
C LEU A 258 -16.55 -11.16 -9.19
N ASP A 259 -16.24 -10.79 -10.44
CA ASP A 259 -16.69 -11.51 -11.66
C ASP A 259 -16.20 -12.96 -11.71
N ARG A 260 -15.05 -13.22 -11.08
CA ARG A 260 -14.45 -14.55 -11.01
C ARG A 260 -14.82 -15.32 -9.75
N GLY A 261 -15.83 -14.88 -8.98
CA GLY A 261 -16.38 -15.60 -7.84
C GLY A 261 -15.61 -15.35 -6.52
N ALA A 262 -14.94 -14.22 -6.38
CA ALA A 262 -14.38 -13.84 -5.07
C ALA A 262 -15.50 -13.81 -4.02
N ASN A 263 -15.27 -14.48 -2.89
CA ASN A 263 -16.23 -14.53 -1.79
C ASN A 263 -16.29 -13.17 -1.07
N PRO A 264 -17.40 -12.43 -1.16
CA PRO A 264 -17.51 -11.11 -0.57
C PRO A 264 -17.80 -11.15 0.94
N GLY A 265 -18.07 -12.32 1.52
CA GLY A 265 -18.39 -12.51 2.94
C GLY A 265 -17.19 -12.89 3.81
N THR A 266 -15.96 -12.87 3.28
CA THR A 266 -14.76 -13.16 4.06
C THR A 266 -14.41 -12.02 5.02
N TRP A 267 -13.60 -12.34 6.05
CA TRP A 267 -13.04 -11.34 6.96
C TRP A 267 -11.56 -11.61 7.23
N ASP A 268 -10.83 -10.56 7.53
CA ASP A 268 -9.41 -10.64 7.90
C ASP A 268 -9.21 -10.65 9.44
N TRP A 269 -7.95 -10.63 9.84
CA TRP A 269 -7.54 -10.63 11.24
C TRP A 269 -8.21 -9.53 12.11
N TRP A 270 -8.58 -8.40 11.51
CA TRP A 270 -9.25 -7.28 12.22
C TRP A 270 -10.78 -7.36 12.18
N GLY A 271 -11.34 -8.39 11.55
CA GLY A 271 -12.78 -8.49 11.31
C GLY A 271 -13.26 -7.58 10.17
N ARG A 272 -12.34 -7.05 9.33
CA ARG A 272 -12.78 -6.28 8.16
C ARG A 272 -13.30 -7.24 7.09
N THR A 273 -14.43 -6.88 6.51
CA THR A 273 -14.97 -7.53 5.31
C THR A 273 -14.63 -6.71 4.07
N PRO A 274 -14.74 -7.27 2.84
CA PRO A 274 -14.63 -6.49 1.61
C PRO A 274 -15.52 -5.25 1.59
N LEU A 275 -16.75 -5.35 2.10
CA LEU A 275 -17.67 -4.20 2.23
C LEU A 275 -17.10 -3.12 3.15
N TYR A 276 -16.60 -3.51 4.33
CA TYR A 276 -15.98 -2.55 5.25
C TYR A 276 -14.78 -1.84 4.60
N VAL A 277 -13.91 -2.60 3.92
CA VAL A 277 -12.74 -2.04 3.24
C VAL A 277 -13.14 -1.09 2.12
N ALA A 278 -14.14 -1.45 1.30
CA ALA A 278 -14.62 -0.60 0.21
C ALA A 278 -15.17 0.75 0.73
N VAL A 279 -15.97 0.73 1.80
CA VAL A 279 -16.46 1.94 2.48
C VAL A 279 -15.30 2.74 3.09
N ASP A 280 -14.32 2.06 3.72
CA ASP A 280 -13.18 2.74 4.35
C ASP A 280 -12.33 3.51 3.35
N VAL A 281 -12.16 3.00 2.12
CA VAL A 281 -11.35 3.64 1.08
C VAL A 281 -12.10 4.69 0.26
N ASN A 282 -13.44 4.66 0.24
CA ASN A 282 -14.25 5.53 -0.61
C ASN A 282 -14.00 7.03 -0.34
N THR A 283 -13.85 7.40 0.92
CA THR A 283 -13.64 8.79 1.33
C THR A 283 -12.23 9.07 1.83
N TYR A 284 -11.34 8.09 1.78
CA TYR A 284 -9.96 8.27 2.20
C TYR A 284 -9.09 8.77 1.04
N THR A 285 -8.57 9.98 1.16
CA THR A 285 -7.59 10.51 0.22
C THR A 285 -6.19 10.11 0.68
N PRO A 286 -5.46 9.28 -0.07
CA PRO A 286 -4.09 8.90 0.29
C PRO A 286 -3.18 10.12 0.36
N ARG A 287 -2.36 10.20 1.41
CA ARG A 287 -1.37 11.28 1.57
C ARG A 287 -0.26 11.24 0.50
N TRP A 288 0.00 10.05 -0.03
CA TRP A 288 1.04 9.79 -1.03
C TRP A 288 0.39 9.34 -2.35
N PRO A 289 0.98 9.66 -3.51
CA PRO A 289 0.49 9.14 -4.77
C PRO A 289 0.37 7.62 -4.72
N LEU A 290 -0.75 7.09 -5.20
CA LEU A 290 -0.96 5.66 -5.33
C LEU A 290 0.03 5.09 -6.35
N SER A 291 0.57 3.92 -6.04
CA SER A 291 1.38 3.16 -6.99
C SER A 291 0.53 2.39 -8.01
N THR A 292 -0.75 2.22 -7.72
CA THR A 292 -1.72 1.55 -8.60
C THR A 292 -2.18 2.48 -9.70
N PRO A 293 -2.45 1.96 -10.93
CA PRO A 293 -3.03 2.75 -11.99
C PRO A 293 -4.44 3.22 -11.62
N PRO A 294 -4.91 4.34 -12.21
CA PRO A 294 -6.30 4.75 -12.08
C PRO A 294 -7.25 3.64 -12.52
N SER A 295 -8.35 3.44 -11.80
CA SER A 295 -9.43 2.51 -12.12
C SER A 295 -10.58 3.25 -12.80
N GLU A 296 -11.29 2.57 -13.71
CA GLU A 296 -12.56 3.05 -14.27
C GLU A 296 -13.68 2.92 -13.24
N ALA A 297 -13.70 1.81 -12.50
CA ALA A 297 -14.59 1.61 -11.37
C ALA A 297 -14.18 2.48 -10.17
N SER A 298 -15.16 2.87 -9.37
CA SER A 298 -14.96 3.59 -8.11
C SER A 298 -15.22 2.69 -6.89
N ALA A 299 -14.77 3.13 -5.71
CA ALA A 299 -15.05 2.41 -4.47
C ALA A 299 -16.56 2.27 -4.21
N ILE A 300 -17.35 3.32 -4.50
CA ILE A 300 -18.81 3.27 -4.31
C ILE A 300 -19.49 2.28 -5.27
N ASP A 301 -18.96 2.08 -6.48
CA ASP A 301 -19.48 1.06 -7.38
C ASP A 301 -19.23 -0.35 -6.80
N ILE A 302 -18.09 -0.57 -6.18
CA ILE A 302 -17.81 -1.84 -5.49
C ILE A 302 -18.71 -2.00 -4.25
N VAL A 303 -18.95 -0.92 -3.47
CA VAL A 303 -19.88 -0.97 -2.33
C VAL A 303 -21.26 -1.41 -2.77
N ARG A 304 -21.82 -0.78 -3.82
CA ARG A 304 -23.13 -1.13 -4.38
C ARG A 304 -23.17 -2.57 -4.85
N ARG A 305 -22.15 -2.96 -5.61
CA ARG A 305 -22.05 -4.32 -6.14
C ARG A 305 -22.00 -5.40 -5.04
N LEU A 306 -21.27 -5.15 -3.94
CA LEU A 306 -21.23 -6.04 -2.79
C LEU A 306 -22.60 -6.17 -2.11
N LEU A 307 -23.27 -5.03 -1.90
CA LEU A 307 -24.59 -4.98 -1.28
C LEU A 307 -25.65 -5.65 -2.17
N ASP A 308 -25.64 -5.40 -3.48
CA ASP A 308 -26.52 -6.06 -4.46
C ASP A 308 -26.32 -7.57 -4.52
N ALA A 309 -25.10 -8.05 -4.22
CA ALA A 309 -24.81 -9.47 -4.06
C ALA A 309 -25.33 -10.08 -2.74
N GLY A 310 -25.99 -9.30 -1.89
CA GLY A 310 -26.61 -9.75 -0.64
C GLY A 310 -25.63 -9.90 0.54
N VAL A 311 -24.51 -9.20 0.52
CA VAL A 311 -23.59 -9.16 1.67
C VAL A 311 -24.25 -8.47 2.86
N ASP A 312 -24.03 -9.00 4.07
CA ASP A 312 -24.49 -8.34 5.29
C ASP A 312 -23.93 -6.91 5.39
N ALA A 313 -24.83 -5.93 5.51
CA ALA A 313 -24.48 -4.52 5.65
C ALA A 313 -23.97 -4.16 7.06
N ASN A 314 -23.99 -5.11 8.02
CA ASN A 314 -23.71 -4.88 9.44
C ASN A 314 -22.47 -5.61 9.98
N PRO A 315 -21.43 -5.94 9.20
CA PRO A 315 -20.24 -6.54 9.78
C PRO A 315 -19.63 -5.58 10.79
N GLN A 316 -19.10 -6.14 11.88
CA GLN A 316 -18.46 -5.37 12.94
C GLN A 316 -16.99 -5.74 13.03
N LEU A 317 -16.14 -4.75 13.23
CA LEU A 317 -14.71 -5.01 13.49
C LEU A 317 -14.52 -5.82 14.78
N ASP A 318 -13.61 -6.78 14.75
CA ASP A 318 -13.16 -7.51 15.94
C ASP A 318 -12.16 -6.69 16.76
N MET A 319 -11.37 -5.86 16.06
CA MET A 319 -10.32 -5.04 16.64
C MET A 319 -10.25 -3.67 15.96
N HIS A 320 -9.44 -2.78 16.52
CA HIS A 320 -9.13 -1.52 15.87
C HIS A 320 -8.54 -1.76 14.48
N ARG A 321 -9.08 -1.08 13.45
CA ARG A 321 -8.61 -1.23 12.07
C ARG A 321 -7.12 -0.88 11.94
N PRO A 322 -6.39 -1.51 11.01
CA PRO A 322 -4.99 -1.16 10.77
C PRO A 322 -4.88 0.31 10.33
N ALA A 323 -3.91 1.02 10.92
CA ALA A 323 -3.68 2.41 10.54
C ALA A 323 -3.11 2.51 9.12
N ARG A 324 -3.77 3.28 8.27
CA ARG A 324 -3.26 3.68 6.97
C ARG A 324 -2.45 4.97 7.16
N GLY A 325 -1.12 4.90 7.04
CA GLY A 325 -0.25 6.07 7.16
C GLY A 325 0.60 6.15 8.43
N GLY A 326 0.86 5.02 9.08
CA GLY A 326 1.82 4.91 10.17
C GLY A 326 1.32 5.42 11.52
N ASN A 327 2.24 5.78 12.41
CA ASN A 327 1.94 6.16 13.80
C ASN A 327 0.99 7.35 13.95
N GLU A 328 0.92 8.24 12.98
CA GLU A 328 0.05 9.41 13.03
C GLU A 328 -1.45 9.07 12.87
N ALA A 329 -1.78 7.98 12.17
CA ALA A 329 -3.16 7.51 12.04
C ALA A 329 -3.72 6.85 13.30
N ARG A 330 -2.85 6.52 14.25
CA ARG A 330 -3.15 5.81 15.49
C ARG A 330 -4.06 6.58 16.47
N PHE A 331 -4.04 7.90 16.38
CA PHE A 331 -4.70 8.79 17.36
C PHE A 331 -5.95 9.47 16.84
N ILE A 332 -6.37 9.18 15.61
CA ILE A 332 -7.33 10.00 14.88
C ILE A 332 -8.73 9.41 14.88
N ASP A 333 -8.83 8.09 14.85
CA ASP A 333 -10.10 7.37 14.73
C ASP A 333 -10.30 6.41 15.92
N ASP A 334 -10.37 6.96 17.11
CA ASP A 334 -10.59 6.16 18.33
C ASP A 334 -11.96 5.48 18.38
N THR A 335 -12.89 5.87 17.51
CA THR A 335 -14.21 5.27 17.36
C THR A 335 -14.25 4.09 16.39
N LEU A 336 -13.26 3.96 15.49
CA LEU A 336 -13.17 2.84 14.54
C LEU A 336 -12.43 1.64 15.14
N THR A 337 -12.99 1.12 16.20
CA THR A 337 -12.49 0.03 17.02
C THR A 337 -13.46 -1.16 16.98
N THR A 338 -13.30 -2.14 17.89
CA THR A 338 -14.18 -3.29 18.04
C THR A 338 -15.64 -2.88 17.97
N GLY A 339 -16.42 -3.56 17.15
CA GLY A 339 -17.84 -3.28 16.95
C GLY A 339 -18.15 -2.18 15.92
N ALA A 340 -17.15 -1.49 15.38
CA ALA A 340 -17.41 -0.47 14.36
C ALA A 340 -17.94 -1.11 13.06
N THR A 341 -19.02 -0.52 12.53
CA THR A 341 -19.72 -0.97 11.32
C THR A 341 -19.32 -0.13 10.10
N PRO A 342 -19.58 -0.61 8.86
CA PRO A 342 -19.49 0.20 7.65
C PRO A 342 -20.30 1.50 7.74
N LEU A 343 -21.52 1.46 8.32
CA LEU A 343 -22.35 2.65 8.48
C LEU A 343 -21.72 3.67 9.44
N LEU A 344 -21.15 3.23 10.57
CA LEU A 344 -20.41 4.13 11.47
C LEU A 344 -19.20 4.74 10.75
N ARG A 345 -18.47 3.95 9.96
CA ARG A 345 -17.31 4.44 9.18
C ARG A 345 -17.74 5.50 8.15
N ALA A 346 -18.79 5.23 7.39
CA ALA A 346 -19.34 6.16 6.40
C ALA A 346 -19.86 7.46 7.06
N ALA A 347 -20.54 7.34 8.20
CA ALA A 347 -21.08 8.48 8.95
C ALA A 347 -19.96 9.41 9.46
N ILE A 348 -18.88 8.85 10.00
CA ILE A 348 -17.71 9.64 10.46
C ILE A 348 -17.10 10.46 9.32
N THR A 349 -17.13 9.97 8.09
CA THR A 349 -16.55 10.65 6.92
C THR A 349 -17.55 11.42 6.09
N HIS A 350 -18.81 11.45 6.52
CA HIS A 350 -19.90 12.12 5.81
C HIS A 350 -20.08 11.60 4.38
N ASP A 351 -19.93 10.27 4.21
CA ASP A 351 -20.11 9.57 2.93
C ASP A 351 -21.59 9.25 2.70
N VAL A 352 -22.33 10.26 2.26
CA VAL A 352 -23.79 10.17 2.07
C VAL A 352 -24.19 9.07 1.08
N ASP A 353 -23.38 8.86 0.02
CA ASP A 353 -23.71 7.86 -1.01
C ASP A 353 -23.52 6.43 -0.49
N ALA A 354 -22.44 6.16 0.21
CA ALA A 354 -22.25 4.87 0.86
C ALA A 354 -23.31 4.62 1.95
N MET A 355 -23.64 5.65 2.74
CA MET A 355 -24.67 5.54 3.78
C MET A 355 -26.04 5.22 3.19
N LYS A 356 -26.48 5.88 2.11
CA LYS A 356 -27.73 5.56 1.41
C LYS A 356 -27.76 4.11 0.99
N SER A 357 -26.70 3.67 0.28
CA SER A 357 -26.59 2.29 -0.18
C SER A 357 -26.64 1.28 0.98
N LEU A 358 -25.94 1.55 2.08
CA LEU A 358 -25.94 0.69 3.28
C LEU A 358 -27.34 0.63 3.93
N ILE A 359 -28.02 1.76 4.09
CA ILE A 359 -29.35 1.85 4.72
C ILE A 359 -30.39 1.13 3.86
N GLU A 360 -30.38 1.33 2.55
CA GLU A 360 -31.26 0.66 1.59
C GLU A 360 -31.12 -0.87 1.63
N HIS A 361 -29.92 -1.37 2.00
CA HIS A 361 -29.62 -2.80 2.14
C HIS A 361 -29.64 -3.29 3.59
N GLY A 362 -30.31 -2.58 4.50
CA GLY A 362 -30.61 -3.07 5.85
C GLY A 362 -29.51 -2.81 6.88
N ALA A 363 -28.69 -1.79 6.69
CA ALA A 363 -27.78 -1.36 7.75
C ALA A 363 -28.58 -0.89 8.98
N ARG A 364 -28.19 -1.38 10.16
CA ARG A 364 -28.82 -1.02 11.45
C ARG A 364 -28.34 0.36 11.87
N ILE A 365 -29.30 1.30 11.94
CA ILE A 365 -29.03 2.73 12.08
C ILE A 365 -28.31 3.06 13.41
N ASP A 366 -28.69 2.43 14.50
CA ASP A 366 -28.16 2.69 15.86
C ASP A 366 -27.24 1.57 16.36
N LEU A 367 -26.68 0.72 15.47
CA LEU A 367 -25.74 -0.32 15.89
C LEU A 367 -24.42 0.32 16.34
N PRO A 368 -24.14 0.32 17.67
CA PRO A 368 -22.98 1.01 18.20
C PRO A 368 -21.73 0.14 18.11
N ASN A 369 -20.57 0.79 18.22
CA ASN A 369 -19.32 0.09 18.54
C ASN A 369 -19.28 -0.35 20.02
N VAL A 370 -18.21 -1.01 20.43
CA VAL A 370 -18.02 -1.52 21.81
C VAL A 370 -18.10 -0.44 22.89
N MET A 371 -17.92 0.82 22.55
CA MET A 371 -18.03 1.96 23.48
C MET A 371 -19.44 2.60 23.50
N GLY A 372 -20.36 2.10 22.69
CA GLY A 372 -21.69 2.68 22.56
C GLY A 372 -21.76 3.87 21.61
N VAL A 373 -20.73 4.10 20.78
CA VAL A 373 -20.76 5.18 19.78
C VAL A 373 -21.57 4.73 18.57
N THR A 374 -22.66 5.45 18.28
CA THR A 374 -23.56 5.20 17.16
C THR A 374 -23.11 5.95 15.89
N PRO A 375 -23.60 5.58 14.69
CA PRO A 375 -23.36 6.34 13.46
C PRO A 375 -23.70 7.82 13.57
N LEU A 376 -24.83 8.17 14.24
CA LEU A 376 -25.25 9.56 14.45
C LEU A 376 -24.24 10.35 15.29
N MET A 377 -23.70 9.75 16.36
CA MET A 377 -22.63 10.37 17.15
C MET A 377 -21.36 10.60 16.32
N GLY A 378 -20.99 9.61 15.47
CA GLY A 378 -19.87 9.72 14.56
C GLY A 378 -20.02 10.86 13.56
N ALA A 379 -21.22 11.01 12.97
CA ALA A 379 -21.57 12.09 12.06
C ALA A 379 -21.49 13.47 12.72
N ALA A 380 -21.85 13.55 14.00
CA ALA A 380 -21.74 14.78 14.82
C ALA A 380 -20.31 15.06 15.30
N GLY A 381 -19.30 14.33 14.85
CA GLY A 381 -17.89 14.58 15.17
C GLY A 381 -17.39 13.88 16.44
N MET A 382 -18.16 13.00 17.06
CA MET A 382 -17.69 12.26 18.23
C MET A 382 -16.53 11.32 17.85
N GLY A 383 -15.45 11.38 18.60
CA GLY A 383 -14.28 10.53 18.39
C GLY A 383 -13.25 11.08 17.42
N VAL A 384 -13.54 12.20 16.79
CA VAL A 384 -12.65 12.86 15.85
C VAL A 384 -11.95 14.03 16.55
N SER A 385 -10.64 14.15 16.37
CA SER A 385 -9.90 15.32 16.87
C SER A 385 -10.09 16.52 15.93
N PRO A 386 -10.49 17.70 16.45
CA PRO A 386 -10.52 18.94 15.67
C PRO A 386 -9.15 19.33 15.09
N ARG A 387 -8.07 18.77 15.62
CA ARG A 387 -6.69 18.99 15.15
C ARG A 387 -6.29 18.07 14.01
N ASP A 388 -7.14 17.14 13.60
CA ASP A 388 -6.85 16.27 12.48
C ASP A 388 -6.90 17.05 11.15
N ARG A 389 -5.76 17.61 10.78
CA ARG A 389 -5.57 18.32 9.50
C ARG A 389 -5.71 17.43 8.26
N ARG A 390 -5.86 16.12 8.42
CA ARG A 390 -6.02 15.16 7.30
C ARG A 390 -7.47 15.02 6.86
N ARG A 391 -8.40 15.50 7.66
CA ARG A 391 -9.78 15.73 7.20
C ARG A 391 -9.84 17.12 6.62
N ASP A 392 -10.13 17.20 5.35
CA ASP A 392 -10.56 18.44 4.74
C ASP A 392 -11.90 18.82 5.39
N LEU A 393 -11.78 19.60 6.47
CA LEU A 393 -12.91 20.18 7.16
C LEU A 393 -13.33 21.50 6.49
N GLY A 394 -13.16 21.61 5.16
CA GLY A 394 -13.46 22.80 4.39
C GLY A 394 -14.74 23.49 4.79
N ASP A 395 -15.02 24.65 4.25
CA ASP A 395 -16.16 25.52 4.64
C ASP A 395 -17.52 24.79 4.58
N ASP A 396 -17.60 23.72 3.78
CA ASP A 396 -18.80 22.85 3.62
C ASP A 396 -18.87 21.65 4.60
N ALA A 397 -17.90 21.50 5.53
CA ALA A 397 -17.88 20.34 6.44
C ALA A 397 -19.16 20.22 7.27
N GLN A 398 -19.69 21.34 7.77
CA GLN A 398 -20.93 21.35 8.53
C GLN A 398 -22.15 21.03 7.64
N ASP A 399 -22.12 21.42 6.37
CA ASP A 399 -23.18 21.08 5.41
C ASP A 399 -23.22 19.57 5.13
N ARG A 400 -22.03 18.95 4.94
CA ARG A 400 -21.92 17.49 4.80
C ARG A 400 -22.37 16.77 6.08
N ALA A 401 -21.97 17.27 7.26
CA ALA A 401 -22.39 16.71 8.53
C ALA A 401 -23.92 16.75 8.68
N MET A 402 -24.55 17.88 8.38
CA MET A 402 -26.01 18.04 8.44
C MET A 402 -26.72 17.10 7.45
N ALA A 403 -26.25 16.98 6.21
CA ALA A 403 -26.80 16.04 5.24
C ALA A 403 -26.71 14.57 5.72
N THR A 404 -25.65 14.23 6.43
CA THR A 404 -25.46 12.90 7.05
C THR A 404 -26.43 12.70 8.21
N LEU A 405 -26.60 13.71 9.06
CA LEU A 405 -27.53 13.69 10.19
C LEU A 405 -28.98 13.60 9.70
N ASP A 406 -29.36 14.34 8.65
CA ASP A 406 -30.67 14.26 8.01
C ASP A 406 -30.99 12.82 7.61
N LEU A 407 -30.04 12.17 6.92
CA LEU A 407 -30.23 10.79 6.46
C LEU A 407 -30.43 9.81 7.63
N LEU A 408 -29.63 9.94 8.70
CA LEU A 408 -29.73 9.05 9.86
C LEU A 408 -31.02 9.31 10.66
N LEU A 409 -31.41 10.57 10.87
CA LEU A 409 -32.66 10.93 11.58
C LEU A 409 -33.89 10.50 10.78
N ALA A 410 -33.89 10.69 9.47
CA ALA A 410 -34.98 10.19 8.60
C ALA A 410 -35.11 8.66 8.65
N ALA A 411 -33.99 7.96 8.85
CA ALA A 411 -33.96 6.50 9.05
C ALA A 411 -34.30 6.05 10.48
N GLY A 412 -34.58 6.98 11.40
CA GLY A 412 -35.02 6.70 12.76
C GLY A 412 -33.92 6.63 13.83
N ALA A 413 -32.77 7.22 13.60
CA ALA A 413 -31.68 7.28 14.59
C ALA A 413 -32.12 7.99 15.89
N ASP A 414 -31.73 7.43 17.05
CA ASP A 414 -31.95 8.09 18.34
C ASP A 414 -30.96 9.24 18.55
N ILE A 415 -31.44 10.47 18.39
CA ILE A 415 -30.65 11.70 18.56
C ILE A 415 -30.10 11.87 19.99
N ASN A 416 -30.72 11.24 20.97
CA ASN A 416 -30.36 11.29 22.39
C ASN A 416 -29.67 10.02 22.89
N ALA A 417 -29.26 9.11 21.98
CA ALA A 417 -28.45 7.97 22.32
C ALA A 417 -27.19 8.41 23.08
N ARG A 418 -26.71 7.57 24.00
CA ARG A 418 -25.62 7.89 24.91
C ARG A 418 -24.48 6.88 24.73
N VAL A 419 -23.26 7.36 24.83
CA VAL A 419 -22.08 6.49 24.99
C VAL A 419 -22.25 5.68 26.27
N THR A 420 -22.12 4.35 26.21
CA THR A 420 -22.56 3.47 27.30
C THR A 420 -21.43 2.77 28.04
N ASP A 421 -20.41 2.27 27.37
CA ASP A 421 -19.45 1.35 28.00
C ASP A 421 -18.01 1.68 27.64
N ILE A 422 -17.42 2.63 28.36
CA ILE A 422 -16.00 2.96 28.23
C ILE A 422 -15.12 2.26 29.28
N HIS A 423 -15.72 1.60 30.26
CA HIS A 423 -15.00 0.99 31.40
C HIS A 423 -14.94 -0.54 31.36
N SER A 424 -15.69 -1.20 30.50
CA SER A 424 -15.62 -2.64 30.34
C SER A 424 -14.19 -3.09 29.95
N ARG A 425 -13.90 -4.36 30.19
CA ARG A 425 -12.63 -4.95 29.77
C ARG A 425 -12.44 -4.81 28.25
N THR A 426 -13.51 -5.03 27.50
CA THR A 426 -13.50 -4.94 26.03
C THR A 426 -13.26 -3.51 25.56
N ALA A 427 -13.97 -2.53 26.13
CA ALA A 427 -13.76 -1.12 25.81
C ALA A 427 -12.34 -0.64 26.17
N ARG A 428 -11.79 -1.08 27.30
CA ARG A 428 -10.41 -0.77 27.70
C ARG A 428 -9.36 -1.37 26.78
N ILE A 429 -9.61 -2.54 26.21
CA ILE A 429 -8.73 -3.19 25.23
C ILE A 429 -8.78 -2.45 23.89
N ALA A 430 -9.97 -2.03 23.48
CA ALA A 430 -10.21 -1.29 22.25
C ALA A 430 -9.73 0.17 22.31
N ARG A 431 -9.46 0.68 23.51
CA ARG A 431 -9.20 2.09 23.79
C ARG A 431 -7.72 2.44 23.65
N ILE A 432 -7.45 3.55 22.99
CA ILE A 432 -6.12 4.17 23.01
C ILE A 432 -5.93 4.95 24.29
N SER A 433 -4.77 4.89 24.93
CA SER A 433 -4.49 5.45 26.26
C SER A 433 -4.68 6.98 26.43
N SER A 434 -4.97 7.70 25.36
CA SER A 434 -5.17 9.16 25.34
C SER A 434 -6.63 9.58 25.22
N MET A 435 -7.59 8.63 25.27
CA MET A 435 -9.01 8.95 25.11
C MET A 435 -9.58 9.64 26.34
N THR A 436 -10.37 10.69 26.07
CA THR A 436 -11.17 11.37 27.09
C THR A 436 -12.35 10.48 27.51
N GLU A 437 -12.75 10.52 28.76
CA GLU A 437 -13.98 9.89 29.21
C GLU A 437 -15.18 10.52 28.49
N ARG A 438 -16.02 9.68 27.90
CA ARG A 438 -17.17 10.10 27.08
C ARG A 438 -18.47 9.44 27.52
N GLU A 439 -18.43 8.62 28.57
CA GLU A 439 -19.62 7.89 29.03
C GLU A 439 -20.78 8.84 29.33
N GLY A 440 -21.94 8.53 28.81
CA GLY A 440 -23.13 9.35 28.94
C GLY A 440 -23.23 10.52 27.97
N GLN A 441 -22.21 10.81 27.16
CA GLN A 441 -22.25 11.88 26.16
C GLN A 441 -23.14 11.47 24.98
N THR A 442 -23.81 12.46 24.38
CA THR A 442 -24.66 12.32 23.20
C THR A 442 -23.98 12.93 21.95
N ALA A 443 -24.61 12.80 20.79
CA ALA A 443 -24.15 13.45 19.55
C ALA A 443 -23.91 14.95 19.72
N LEU A 444 -24.71 15.62 20.54
CA LEU A 444 -24.57 17.05 20.82
C LEU A 444 -23.18 17.40 21.39
N TYR A 445 -22.61 16.56 22.26
CA TYR A 445 -21.24 16.78 22.77
C TYR A 445 -20.17 16.67 21.68
N GLY A 446 -20.37 15.79 20.70
CA GLY A 446 -19.46 15.68 19.55
C GLY A 446 -19.39 17.00 18.78
N ALA A 447 -20.55 17.53 18.39
CA ALA A 447 -20.65 18.79 17.65
C ALA A 447 -20.12 20.00 18.45
N ILE A 448 -20.36 20.06 19.75
CA ILE A 448 -19.85 21.12 20.64
C ILE A 448 -18.32 21.07 20.71
N LYS A 449 -17.74 19.90 20.93
CA LYS A 449 -16.27 19.75 21.00
C LYS A 449 -15.58 20.13 19.70
N PHE A 450 -16.25 19.92 18.57
CA PHE A 450 -15.76 20.32 17.26
C PHE A 450 -15.91 21.83 17.01
N GLY A 451 -16.76 22.53 17.78
CA GLY A 451 -17.08 23.93 17.56
C GLY A 451 -18.03 24.15 16.36
N TRP A 452 -18.81 23.14 15.99
CA TRP A 452 -19.75 23.18 14.86
C TRP A 452 -21.08 23.84 15.24
N THR A 453 -21.11 25.16 15.26
CA THR A 453 -22.27 25.95 15.72
C THR A 453 -23.55 25.60 14.96
N ARG A 454 -23.49 25.46 13.63
CA ARG A 454 -24.66 25.13 12.79
C ARG A 454 -25.17 23.70 13.04
N VAL A 455 -24.25 22.75 13.28
CA VAL A 455 -24.62 21.36 13.61
C VAL A 455 -25.23 21.30 15.02
N VAL A 456 -24.73 22.07 15.98
CA VAL A 456 -25.32 22.18 17.33
C VAL A 456 -26.74 22.71 17.25
N GLU A 457 -26.97 23.80 16.51
CA GLU A 457 -28.30 24.39 16.29
C GLU A 457 -29.23 23.37 15.63
N TYR A 458 -28.78 22.75 14.56
CA TYR A 458 -29.50 21.71 13.83
C TYR A 458 -29.95 20.55 14.77
N LEU A 459 -29.02 19.99 15.58
CA LEU A 459 -29.35 18.92 16.50
C LEU A 459 -30.39 19.35 17.55
N ILE A 460 -30.31 20.57 18.08
CA ILE A 460 -31.26 21.10 19.04
C ILE A 460 -32.67 21.27 18.40
N GLU A 461 -32.74 21.77 17.17
CA GLU A 461 -33.99 21.92 16.42
C GLU A 461 -34.68 20.57 16.14
N HIS A 462 -33.88 19.50 16.00
CA HIS A 462 -34.37 18.12 15.77
C HIS A 462 -34.56 17.33 17.07
N GLY A 463 -34.52 17.96 18.25
CA GLY A 463 -34.88 17.34 19.52
C GLY A 463 -33.74 16.81 20.37
N ALA A 464 -32.47 17.22 20.09
CA ALA A 464 -31.36 16.93 21.00
C ALA A 464 -31.57 17.64 22.36
N LYS A 465 -31.55 16.87 23.42
CA LYS A 465 -31.73 17.38 24.79
C LYS A 465 -30.47 18.08 25.28
N VAL A 466 -30.59 19.34 25.70
CA VAL A 466 -29.49 20.19 26.16
C VAL A 466 -29.15 20.01 27.65
N ASP A 467 -29.92 19.20 28.36
CA ASP A 467 -29.78 18.95 29.81
C ASP A 467 -29.22 17.57 30.17
N ILE A 468 -28.99 16.71 29.17
CA ILE A 468 -28.35 15.41 29.42
C ILE A 468 -26.92 15.63 29.90
N VAL A 469 -26.62 15.13 31.08
CA VAL A 469 -25.24 15.17 31.64
C VAL A 469 -24.50 13.86 31.35
N ASP A 470 -23.18 13.96 31.19
CA ASP A 470 -22.30 12.78 31.08
C ASP A 470 -22.11 12.08 32.45
N ALA A 471 -21.35 11.00 32.47
CA ALA A 471 -21.08 10.23 33.70
C ALA A 471 -20.30 11.02 34.78
N LEU A 472 -19.68 12.12 34.42
CA LEU A 472 -19.00 13.04 35.35
C LEU A 472 -19.92 14.18 35.82
N GLY A 473 -21.21 14.15 35.46
CA GLY A 473 -22.18 15.18 35.77
C GLY A 473 -22.00 16.49 34.97
N LYS A 474 -21.23 16.43 33.88
CA LYS A 474 -20.99 17.59 33.01
C LYS A 474 -22.09 17.70 31.96
N SER A 475 -22.61 18.90 31.79
CA SER A 475 -23.64 19.21 30.80
C SER A 475 -23.06 19.62 29.43
N PRO A 476 -23.87 19.66 28.35
CA PRO A 476 -23.46 20.27 27.07
C PRO A 476 -22.94 21.70 27.23
N LEU A 477 -23.49 22.49 28.17
CA LEU A 477 -22.99 23.82 28.46
C LEU A 477 -21.57 23.82 29.08
N ASP A 478 -21.27 22.85 29.98
CA ASP A 478 -19.92 22.67 30.50
C ASP A 478 -18.94 22.29 29.39
N ALA A 479 -19.40 21.53 28.38
CA ALA A 479 -18.61 21.22 27.21
C ALA A 479 -18.28 22.48 26.38
N ALA A 480 -19.27 23.32 26.12
CA ALA A 480 -19.10 24.55 25.34
C ALA A 480 -18.17 25.58 26.03
N THR A 481 -18.13 25.58 27.37
CA THR A 481 -17.29 26.48 28.16
C THR A 481 -15.91 25.90 28.47
N GLY A 482 -15.56 24.72 27.92
CA GLY A 482 -14.27 24.07 28.15
C GLY A 482 -14.11 23.41 29.51
N ASN A 483 -15.19 23.21 30.26
CA ASN A 483 -15.18 22.63 31.60
C ASN A 483 -15.30 21.09 31.62
N ILE A 484 -15.04 20.45 30.49
CA ILE A 484 -14.91 18.99 30.37
C ILE A 484 -13.46 18.66 30.07
N GLY A 485 -12.89 17.71 30.83
CA GLY A 485 -11.48 17.31 30.69
C GLY A 485 -11.12 16.82 29.28
N GLY A 486 -9.87 17.03 28.87
CA GLY A 486 -9.30 16.52 27.62
C GLY A 486 -8.47 17.57 26.86
N ARG A 487 -7.63 17.08 25.94
CA ARG A 487 -6.70 17.93 25.14
C ARG A 487 -7.39 18.75 24.04
N ASP A 488 -8.63 18.42 23.67
CA ASP A 488 -9.31 18.93 22.48
C ASP A 488 -10.57 19.74 22.85
N ASN A 489 -10.53 20.51 23.91
CA ASN A 489 -11.64 21.40 24.29
C ASN A 489 -11.62 22.67 23.45
N THR A 490 -12.57 22.78 22.53
CA THR A 490 -12.87 24.05 21.84
C THR A 490 -13.84 24.84 22.71
N VAL A 491 -13.42 25.98 23.23
CA VAL A 491 -14.33 26.90 23.91
C VAL A 491 -15.06 27.69 22.82
N SER A 492 -16.40 27.67 22.84
CA SER A 492 -17.24 28.41 21.91
C SER A 492 -18.32 29.17 22.70
N GLU A 493 -18.13 30.48 22.82
CA GLU A 493 -19.10 31.32 23.52
C GLU A 493 -20.45 31.40 22.80
N ASP A 494 -20.44 31.39 21.44
CA ASP A 494 -21.66 31.39 20.65
C ASP A 494 -22.53 30.15 20.95
N ILE A 495 -21.91 28.98 21.03
CA ILE A 495 -22.59 27.72 21.40
C ILE A 495 -23.05 27.80 22.87
N ALA A 496 -22.23 28.32 23.77
CA ALA A 496 -22.58 28.45 25.18
C ALA A 496 -23.79 29.38 25.37
N GLU A 497 -23.82 30.50 24.65
CA GLU A 497 -24.98 31.42 24.67
C GLU A 497 -26.25 30.78 24.11
N MET A 498 -26.14 30.07 23.00
CA MET A 498 -27.26 29.30 22.42
C MET A 498 -27.84 28.30 23.44
N LEU A 499 -26.98 27.54 24.15
CA LEU A 499 -27.39 26.56 25.14
C LEU A 499 -28.04 27.24 26.39
N ARG A 500 -27.54 28.40 26.86
CA ARG A 500 -28.14 29.15 27.96
C ARG A 500 -29.54 29.61 27.62
N ASN A 501 -29.74 30.14 26.41
CA ASN A 501 -31.02 30.65 25.92
C ASN A 501 -32.09 29.55 25.75
N ARG A 502 -31.67 28.31 25.48
CA ARG A 502 -32.61 27.15 25.37
C ARG A 502 -32.93 26.53 26.72
N ARG A 503 -32.11 26.67 27.76
CA ARG A 503 -32.39 26.19 29.14
C ARG A 503 -33.47 27.02 29.85
N THR A 504 -33.69 28.26 29.42
CA THR A 504 -34.61 29.22 30.03
C THR A 504 -36.01 29.18 29.41
N ARG A 505 -36.24 28.38 28.38
CA ARG A 505 -37.51 28.09 27.76
C ARG A 505 -37.99 26.69 28.11
#